data_f2abf94f0b80dc8788f7b0579819b9f8
#
_entry.id   f2abf94f0b80dc8788f7b0579819b9f8
#
_cell.length_a   1.000
_cell.length_b   1.000
_cell.length_c   1.000
_cell.angle_alpha   90.00
_cell.angle_beta   90.00
_cell.angle_gamma   90.00
#
_symmetry.space_group_name_H-M   'P 1'
#
loop_
_entity.id
_entity.type
_entity.pdbx_description
1 polymer ?
#
loop_
_entity_poly.entity_id
_entity_poly.type
_entity_poly.pdbx_seq_one_letter_code
_entity_poly.pdbx_strand_id
1 'polypeptide(L)'
;METKVSPASATVYLDKLADELTNRGLEAWLMAPPGRVPSVYITNPRARALEENVYANKGKDGLWWFWWSWAERIAVVDDLDASATAITRVLTPPPPGATPR
;
A
#
# COMPACT_ATOMS: atom_id res chain seq x y z
N MET A 1 -25.18 15.95 -2.14
CA MET A 1 -24.61 15.47 -2.03
C MET A 1 -23.62 14.98 -2.79
N GLU A 2 -22.76 14.97 -2.81
CA GLU A 2 -21.81 14.64 -3.48
C GLU A 2 -21.51 13.32 -3.34
N THR A 3 -21.50 12.62 -4.22
CA THR A 3 -21.23 11.25 -4.15
C THR A 3 -19.95 10.92 -4.77
N LYS A 4 -19.16 11.94 -5.18
CA LYS A 4 -17.95 11.63 -5.80
C LYS A 4 -16.98 11.11 -4.84
N VAL A 5 -16.20 10.18 -5.23
CA VAL A 5 -15.12 9.64 -4.46
C VAL A 5 -14.10 10.74 -4.26
N SER A 6 -13.84 11.09 -3.03
CA SER A 6 -12.94 12.17 -2.76
C SER A 6 -11.57 11.65 -2.38
N PRO A 7 -10.52 12.43 -2.59
CA PRO A 7 -9.19 12.03 -2.13
C PRO A 7 -9.13 11.76 -0.63
N ALA A 8 -10.05 12.35 0.14
CA ALA A 8 -10.08 12.12 1.57
C ALA A 8 -10.37 10.66 1.90
N SER A 9 -11.19 9.99 1.09
CA SER A 9 -11.47 8.57 1.33
C SER A 9 -10.22 7.73 1.10
N ALA A 10 -9.51 7.99 0.01
CA ALA A 10 -8.28 7.27 -0.27
C ALA A 10 -7.27 7.50 0.85
N THR A 11 -7.16 8.73 1.34
CA THR A 11 -6.22 9.07 2.39
C THR A 11 -6.50 8.30 3.68
N VAL A 12 -7.77 8.15 4.03
CA VAL A 12 -8.13 7.40 5.24
C VAL A 12 -7.69 5.94 5.13
N TYR A 13 -7.95 5.32 3.99
CA TYR A 13 -7.55 3.92 3.79
C TYR A 13 -6.03 3.77 3.78
N LEU A 14 -5.34 4.70 3.12
CA LEU A 14 -3.89 4.64 3.03
C LEU A 14 -3.24 4.89 4.38
N ASP A 15 -3.83 5.75 5.19
CA ASP A 15 -3.30 6.02 6.52
C ASP A 15 -3.37 4.77 7.40
N LYS A 16 -4.49 4.06 7.34
CA LYS A 16 -4.62 2.82 8.09
C LYS A 16 -3.61 1.77 7.62
N LEU A 17 -3.38 1.72 6.32
CA LEU A 17 -2.41 0.78 5.77
C LEU A 17 -1.00 1.15 6.25
N ALA A 18 -0.66 2.42 6.25
CA ALA A 18 0.65 2.85 6.71
C ALA A 18 0.89 2.45 8.16
N ASP A 19 -0.13 2.60 9.00
CA ASP A 19 -0.01 2.20 10.40
C ASP A 19 0.22 0.70 10.53
N GLU A 20 -0.51 -0.09 9.76
CA GLU A 20 -0.35 -1.54 9.82
C GLU A 20 1.02 -1.97 9.34
N LEU A 21 1.52 -1.35 8.28
CA LEU A 21 2.84 -1.69 7.76
C LEU A 21 3.94 -1.30 8.75
N THR A 22 3.78 -0.17 9.41
CA THR A 22 4.73 0.25 10.44
C THR A 22 4.74 -0.76 11.59
N ASN A 23 3.58 -1.26 11.97
CA ASN A 23 3.50 -2.27 13.01
C ASN A 23 4.19 -3.57 12.61
N ARG A 24 4.37 -3.81 11.34
CA ARG A 24 5.03 -5.01 10.85
C ARG A 24 6.51 -4.81 10.56
N GLY A 25 7.05 -3.65 10.91
CA GLY A 25 8.48 -3.41 10.80
C GLY A 25 8.93 -2.72 9.53
N LEU A 26 8.00 -2.30 8.69
CA LEU A 26 8.33 -1.50 7.51
C LEU A 26 8.23 -0.03 7.86
N GLU A 27 8.79 0.81 7.02
CA GLU A 27 8.62 2.25 7.14
C GLU A 27 7.63 2.69 6.06
N ALA A 28 6.61 3.43 6.45
CA ALA A 28 5.55 3.82 5.53
C ALA A 28 5.14 5.26 5.79
N TRP A 29 5.06 6.05 4.72
CA TRP A 29 4.67 7.43 4.82
C TRP A 29 3.51 7.73 3.89
N LEU A 30 2.50 8.39 4.42
CA LEU A 30 1.40 8.87 3.60
C LEU A 30 1.87 10.10 2.84
N MET A 31 1.76 10.03 1.51
CA MET A 31 2.13 11.12 0.63
C MET A 31 0.86 11.64 -0.01
N ALA A 32 0.47 12.85 0.35
CA ALA A 32 -0.75 13.44 -0.17
C ALA A 32 -0.50 14.87 -0.62
N PRO A 33 0.34 15.06 -1.65
CA PRO A 33 0.63 16.40 -2.13
C PRO A 33 -0.60 17.03 -2.79
N PRO A 34 -0.73 18.34 -2.70
CA PRO A 34 -1.90 19.00 -3.29
C PRO A 34 -1.98 18.75 -4.79
N GLY A 35 -3.18 18.45 -5.26
CA GLY A 35 -3.42 18.25 -6.67
C GLY A 35 -2.91 16.95 -7.23
N ARG A 36 -2.43 16.05 -6.37
CA ARG A 36 -1.94 14.76 -6.81
C ARG A 36 -2.66 13.63 -6.12
N VAL A 37 -2.59 12.46 -6.71
CA VAL A 37 -3.20 11.28 -6.13
C VAL A 37 -2.40 10.88 -4.90
N PRO A 38 -3.05 10.68 -3.75
CA PRO A 38 -2.31 10.26 -2.57
C PRO A 38 -1.79 8.82 -2.70
N SER A 39 -0.71 8.55 -2.00
CA SER A 39 -0.12 7.22 -1.99
C SER A 39 0.59 6.99 -0.66
N VAL A 40 0.96 5.75 -0.40
CA VAL A 40 1.84 5.41 0.71
C VAL A 40 3.17 4.99 0.11
N TYR A 41 4.23 5.65 0.53
CA TYR A 41 5.59 5.30 0.13
C TYR A 41 6.14 4.38 1.21
N ILE A 42 6.63 3.22 0.82
CA ILE A 42 7.01 2.18 1.75
C ILE A 42 8.42 1.72 1.48
N THR A 43 9.21 1.59 2.53
CA THR A 43 10.56 1.03 2.42
C THR A 43 10.75 -0.02 3.48
N ASN A 44 11.70 -0.92 3.23
CA ASN A 44 12.12 -1.87 4.23
C ASN A 44 13.42 -1.35 4.84
N PRO A 45 13.45 -0.99 6.14
CA PRO A 45 14.65 -0.44 6.74
C PRO A 45 15.83 -1.40 6.74
N ARG A 46 15.58 -2.69 6.59
CA ARG A 46 16.66 -3.69 6.51
C ARG A 46 17.12 -3.94 5.10
N ALA A 47 16.42 -3.43 4.11
CA ALA A 47 16.77 -3.62 2.70
C ALA A 47 16.26 -2.41 1.93
N ARG A 48 16.94 -1.30 2.10
CA ARG A 48 16.42 -0.01 1.63
C ARG A 48 16.29 0.11 0.13
N ALA A 49 16.89 -0.79 -0.62
CA ALA A 49 16.66 -0.81 -2.06
C ALA A 49 15.24 -1.28 -2.41
N LEU A 50 14.55 -1.92 -1.46
CA LEU A 50 13.20 -2.37 -1.68
C LEU A 50 12.24 -1.26 -1.23
N GLU A 51 11.61 -0.62 -2.20
CA GLU A 51 10.67 0.45 -1.94
C GLU A 51 9.57 0.42 -2.95
N GLU A 52 8.40 0.84 -2.56
CA GLU A 52 7.25 0.86 -3.44
C GLU A 52 6.26 1.93 -3.03
N ASN A 53 5.37 2.26 -3.95
CA ASN A 53 4.24 3.12 -3.67
C ASN A 53 2.96 2.34 -3.84
N VAL A 54 2.01 2.56 -2.95
CA VAL A 54 0.72 1.91 -2.98
C VAL A 54 -0.36 2.97 -3.03
N TYR A 55 -1.37 2.75 -3.84
CA TYR A 55 -2.49 3.67 -4.03
C TYR A 55 -3.78 2.99 -3.60
N ALA A 56 -4.81 3.78 -3.32
CA ALA A 56 -6.14 3.27 -3.02
C ALA A 56 -7.10 3.83 -4.04
N ASN A 57 -7.92 2.98 -4.63
CA ASN A 57 -8.84 3.41 -5.66
C ASN A 57 -10.03 2.48 -5.72
N LYS A 58 -11.15 2.98 -6.22
CA LYS A 58 -12.36 2.18 -6.32
C LYS A 58 -12.28 1.35 -7.58
N GLY A 59 -12.58 0.07 -7.47
CA GLY A 59 -12.60 -0.81 -8.61
C GLY A 59 -13.95 -0.80 -9.32
N LYS A 60 -14.03 -1.53 -10.41
CA LYS A 60 -15.26 -1.64 -11.18
C LYS A 60 -16.37 -2.31 -10.38
N ASP A 61 -16.00 -3.11 -9.40
CA ASP A 61 -16.95 -3.78 -8.54
C ASP A 61 -17.53 -2.87 -7.46
N GLY A 62 -17.12 -1.60 -7.43
CA GLY A 62 -17.60 -0.64 -6.45
C GLY A 62 -16.87 -0.71 -5.13
N LEU A 63 -15.92 -1.60 -4.98
CA LEU A 63 -15.16 -1.74 -3.76
C LEU A 63 -13.86 -0.97 -3.87
N TRP A 64 -13.38 -0.52 -2.71
CA TRP A 64 -12.08 0.13 -2.67
C TRP A 64 -11.01 -0.92 -2.53
N TRP A 65 -9.92 -0.77 -3.34
CA TRP A 65 -8.79 -1.70 -3.36
C TRP A 65 -7.51 -0.92 -3.17
N PHE A 66 -6.49 -1.59 -2.62
CA PHE A 66 -5.13 -1.08 -2.70
C PHE A 66 -4.52 -1.59 -4.01
N TRP A 67 -3.66 -0.75 -4.60
CA TRP A 67 -3.04 -1.04 -5.88
C TRP A 67 -1.57 -0.74 -5.83
N TRP A 68 -0.80 -1.57 -6.51
CA TRP A 68 0.59 -1.27 -6.75
C TRP A 68 0.71 -0.14 -7.75
N SER A 69 1.91 0.51 -7.81
CA SER A 69 2.12 1.60 -8.76
C SER A 69 2.06 1.14 -10.22
N TRP A 70 2.22 -0.16 -10.45
CA TRP A 70 2.13 -0.70 -11.80
C TRP A 70 0.71 -1.22 -12.10
N ALA A 71 -0.25 -0.73 -11.38
CA ALA A 71 -1.68 -0.97 -11.66
C ALA A 71 -2.16 -2.39 -11.43
N GLU A 72 -1.52 -3.10 -10.52
CA GLU A 72 -1.97 -4.42 -10.14
C GLU A 72 -2.62 -4.35 -8.77
N ARG A 73 -3.75 -5.05 -8.59
CA ARG A 73 -4.47 -5.01 -7.33
C ARG A 73 -3.75 -5.78 -6.25
N ILE A 74 -3.85 -5.30 -5.02
CA ILE A 74 -3.28 -5.97 -3.86
C ILE A 74 -4.38 -6.69 -3.10
N ALA A 75 -5.32 -5.95 -2.54
CA ALA A 75 -6.44 -6.52 -1.77
C ALA A 75 -7.45 -5.40 -1.51
N VAL A 76 -8.65 -5.76 -1.12
CA VAL A 76 -9.64 -4.74 -0.74
C VAL A 76 -9.17 -4.03 0.52
N VAL A 77 -9.52 -2.76 0.64
CA VAL A 77 -9.00 -1.95 1.74
C VAL A 77 -9.51 -2.42 3.10
N ASP A 78 -10.62 -3.13 3.14
CA ASP A 78 -11.14 -3.65 4.41
C ASP A 78 -10.32 -4.83 4.93
N ASP A 79 -9.54 -5.46 4.08
CA ASP A 79 -8.72 -6.58 4.51
C ASP A 79 -7.28 -6.09 4.69
N LEU A 80 -7.05 -5.40 5.77
CA LEU A 80 -5.72 -4.86 6.06
C LEU A 80 -4.68 -5.94 6.24
N ASP A 81 -5.08 -7.07 6.82
CA ASP A 81 -4.13 -8.15 7.02
C ASP A 81 -3.63 -8.71 5.70
N ALA A 82 -4.53 -9.01 4.78
CA ALA A 82 -4.13 -9.50 3.46
C ALA A 82 -3.29 -8.47 2.71
N SER A 83 -3.69 -7.20 2.82
CA SER A 83 -2.97 -6.12 2.14
C SER A 83 -1.55 -6.00 2.68
N ALA A 84 -1.40 -5.93 3.99
CA ALA A 84 -0.10 -5.76 4.60
C ALA A 84 0.78 -6.99 4.39
N THR A 85 0.19 -8.18 4.41
CA THR A 85 0.93 -9.41 4.17
C THR A 85 1.51 -9.43 2.75
N ALA A 86 0.70 -9.06 1.77
CA ALA A 86 1.16 -9.04 0.38
C ALA A 86 2.28 -8.02 0.18
N ILE A 87 2.13 -6.85 0.79
CA ILE A 87 3.12 -5.79 0.66
C ILE A 87 4.42 -6.18 1.35
N THR A 88 4.31 -6.71 2.55
CA THR A 88 5.49 -7.14 3.30
C THR A 88 6.27 -8.21 2.53
N ARG A 89 5.54 -9.13 1.91
CA ARG A 89 6.19 -10.19 1.15
C ARG A 89 7.01 -9.64 -0.02
N VAL A 90 6.45 -8.66 -0.73
CA VAL A 90 7.16 -8.06 -1.87
C VAL A 90 8.39 -7.29 -1.40
N LEU A 91 8.30 -6.64 -0.24
CA LEU A 91 9.38 -5.80 0.26
C LEU A 91 10.32 -6.52 1.21
N THR A 92 10.24 -7.84 1.29
CA THR A 92 11.14 -8.62 2.12
C THR A 92 12.02 -9.47 1.20
N PRO A 93 13.35 -9.34 1.31
CA PRO A 93 14.21 -10.15 0.46
C PRO A 93 14.13 -11.61 0.89
N PRO A 94 14.47 -12.54 -0.01
CA PRO A 94 14.48 -13.93 0.37
C PRO A 94 15.50 -14.19 1.47
N PRO A 95 15.28 -15.21 2.30
CA PRO A 95 16.24 -15.49 3.38
C PRO A 95 17.60 -15.85 2.82
N PRO A 96 18.66 -15.60 3.60
CA PRO A 96 19.99 -15.98 3.17
C PRO A 96 20.04 -17.47 2.87
N GLY A 97 20.68 -17.83 1.78
CA GLY A 97 20.77 -19.21 1.37
C GLY A 97 19.65 -19.69 0.49
N ALA A 98 18.58 -18.89 0.36
CA ALA A 98 17.51 -19.25 -0.55
C ALA A 98 18.01 -19.14 -1.97
N THR A 99 17.68 -20.12 -2.81
CA THR A 99 18.16 -20.12 -4.17
C THR A 99 17.03 -19.67 -5.08
N PRO A 100 17.20 -18.58 -5.77
CA PRO A 100 16.16 -18.16 -6.71
C PRO A 100 16.08 -19.14 -7.86
N ARG A 101 14.91 -19.27 -8.38
CA ARG A 101 14.78 -20.23 -9.43
C ARG A 101 14.36 -19.63 -10.69
#